data_974f2387b45fa3a1800d72dc87710a4a
#
_entry.id   974f2387b45fa3a1800d72dc87710a4a
#
_cell.length_a   1.000
_cell.length_b   1.000
_cell.length_c   1.000
_cell.angle_alpha   90.00
_cell.angle_beta   90.00
_cell.angle_gamma   90.00
#
_symmetry.space_group_name_H-M   'P 1'
#
loop_
_entity.id
_entity.type
_entity.pdbx_description
1 polymer ?
#
loop_
_entity_poly.entity_id
_entity_poly.type
_entity_poly.pdbx_seq_one_letter_code
_entity_poly.pdbx_strand_id
1 'polypeptide(L)'
;IISKIESREGIRNLEAIADASDAILIDRGDLSREEPIESIPLLQKHIINKAKSTETKVYVATNLLESMVTQTNPTRAEVNDIFNTLLDGADGLVLAAETAIGNNPVGCVNMISKLMDQFNNFNKFDTDISKYEKRSLLIEAHGGSLVSRVETEPDIQELSKLPVLEVDGKIVSDCEQIATGVYSPLQGFMTKEQVEGVLNNNLLPEGTIWTLPIIFPVWGDAVRKLQKGDSVALKNAHSGEIFALLYLEEIFPLQFESMAKRMFGTNSPEHPGVKQLKHSGDMLLGGKIDLIRFSNKSKEVSPFIFTPQNTRMIFEQKNWYRVAGFHTR
;
A
#
# COMPACT_ATOMS: atom_id res chain seq x y z
N ILE A 1 24.80 -16.13 -33.22
CA ILE A 1 25.93 -15.29 -32.70
C ILE A 1 25.35 -13.95 -32.21
N ILE A 2 25.68 -13.57 -30.99
CA ILE A 2 25.35 -12.23 -30.46
C ILE A 2 26.66 -11.46 -30.32
N SER A 3 26.82 -10.40 -31.10
CA SER A 3 28.04 -9.57 -31.05
C SER A 3 27.86 -8.39 -30.09
N LYS A 4 28.85 -8.17 -29.21
CA LYS A 4 28.84 -7.03 -28.29
C LYS A 4 29.34 -5.76 -28.96
N ILE A 5 28.59 -4.67 -28.83
CA ILE A 5 28.99 -3.33 -29.19
C ILE A 5 29.33 -2.59 -27.89
N GLU A 6 30.62 -2.49 -27.59
CA GLU A 6 31.15 -2.03 -26.34
C GLU A 6 32.36 -1.11 -26.45
N SER A 7 32.73 -0.76 -27.70
CA SER A 7 33.91 0.05 -28.03
C SER A 7 33.67 0.99 -29.20
N ARG A 8 34.50 2.03 -29.28
CA ARG A 8 34.51 2.97 -30.40
C ARG A 8 34.72 2.27 -31.74
N GLU A 9 35.57 1.25 -31.80
CA GLU A 9 35.82 0.43 -32.97
C GLU A 9 34.56 -0.37 -33.38
N GLY A 10 33.85 -0.94 -32.39
CA GLY A 10 32.57 -1.62 -32.62
C GLY A 10 31.53 -0.67 -33.26
N ILE A 11 31.44 0.56 -32.77
CA ILE A 11 30.52 1.56 -33.36
C ILE A 11 30.88 1.90 -34.81
N ARG A 12 32.19 2.08 -35.12
CA ARG A 12 32.66 2.38 -36.46
C ARG A 12 32.35 1.29 -37.47
N ASN A 13 32.42 0.02 -37.04
CA ASN A 13 32.17 -1.15 -37.88
C ASN A 13 30.75 -1.75 -37.68
N LEU A 14 29.85 -0.99 -37.07
CA LEU A 14 28.54 -1.46 -36.61
C LEU A 14 27.74 -2.19 -37.71
N GLU A 15 27.70 -1.65 -38.93
CA GLU A 15 26.97 -2.23 -40.06
C GLU A 15 27.49 -3.63 -40.42
N ALA A 16 28.79 -3.75 -40.60
CA ALA A 16 29.41 -5.03 -40.94
C ALA A 16 29.28 -6.06 -39.81
N ILE A 17 29.27 -5.62 -38.52
CA ILE A 17 29.07 -6.48 -37.37
C ILE A 17 27.60 -6.93 -37.30
N ALA A 18 26.66 -6.03 -37.53
CA ALA A 18 25.24 -6.34 -37.51
C ALA A 18 24.88 -7.35 -38.62
N ASP A 19 25.35 -7.13 -39.82
CA ASP A 19 25.13 -8.05 -40.95
C ASP A 19 25.71 -9.44 -40.76
N ALA A 20 26.77 -9.57 -39.96
CA ALA A 20 27.43 -10.85 -39.66
C ALA A 20 26.89 -11.51 -38.39
N SER A 21 25.88 -10.94 -37.74
CA SER A 21 25.38 -11.40 -36.42
C SER A 21 23.88 -11.74 -36.44
N ASP A 22 23.45 -12.73 -35.65
CA ASP A 22 22.04 -13.00 -35.42
C ASP A 22 21.39 -11.92 -34.53
N ALA A 23 22.20 -11.26 -33.70
CA ALA A 23 21.80 -10.12 -32.86
C ALA A 23 23.04 -9.33 -32.40
N ILE A 24 22.83 -8.12 -31.94
CA ILE A 24 23.85 -7.33 -31.26
C ILE A 24 23.43 -7.02 -29.83
N LEU A 25 24.42 -6.83 -28.96
CA LEU A 25 24.25 -6.43 -27.57
C LEU A 25 25.00 -5.13 -27.32
N ILE A 26 24.29 -4.10 -26.91
CA ILE A 26 24.90 -2.85 -26.45
C ILE A 26 25.31 -3.01 -25.00
N ASP A 27 26.60 -3.05 -24.71
CA ASP A 27 27.12 -3.02 -23.35
C ASP A 27 27.45 -1.58 -22.94
N ARG A 28 26.51 -0.95 -22.24
CA ARG A 28 26.64 0.47 -21.86
C ARG A 28 27.75 0.71 -20.85
N GLY A 29 28.02 -0.29 -19.98
CA GLY A 29 29.06 -0.20 -18.97
C GLY A 29 30.45 -0.14 -19.59
N ASP A 30 30.76 -1.03 -20.52
CA ASP A 30 32.06 -1.04 -21.19
C ASP A 30 32.17 0.12 -22.20
N LEU A 31 31.09 0.46 -22.92
CA LEU A 31 31.06 1.57 -23.84
C LEU A 31 31.34 2.92 -23.13
N SER A 32 30.86 3.11 -21.90
CA SER A 32 31.09 4.33 -21.11
C SER A 32 32.53 4.50 -20.64
N ARG A 33 33.39 3.50 -20.81
CA ARG A 33 34.83 3.61 -20.53
C ARG A 33 35.61 4.26 -21.69
N GLU A 34 35.08 4.14 -22.91
CA GLU A 34 35.73 4.67 -24.09
C GLU A 34 35.06 5.96 -24.60
N GLU A 35 33.79 6.14 -24.31
CA GLU A 35 33.00 7.31 -24.75
C GLU A 35 32.49 8.11 -23.54
N PRO A 36 32.37 9.45 -23.66
CA PRO A 36 31.80 10.27 -22.58
C PRO A 36 30.41 9.80 -22.19
N ILE A 37 30.13 9.76 -20.89
CA ILE A 37 28.88 9.22 -20.35
C ILE A 37 27.64 9.94 -20.91
N GLU A 38 27.75 11.25 -21.16
CA GLU A 38 26.69 12.06 -21.75
C GLU A 38 26.38 11.68 -23.20
N SER A 39 27.30 10.97 -23.87
CA SER A 39 27.12 10.49 -25.24
C SER A 39 26.40 9.14 -25.32
N ILE A 40 26.39 8.37 -24.23
CA ILE A 40 25.84 7.03 -24.24
C ILE A 40 24.37 6.96 -24.67
N PRO A 41 23.46 7.85 -24.26
CA PRO A 41 22.07 7.82 -24.72
C PRO A 41 21.93 8.05 -26.23
N LEU A 42 22.77 8.93 -26.82
CA LEU A 42 22.79 9.18 -28.26
C LEU A 42 23.34 7.98 -29.02
N LEU A 43 24.42 7.40 -28.52
CA LEU A 43 25.05 6.22 -29.14
C LEU A 43 24.10 5.01 -29.07
N GLN A 44 23.41 4.79 -27.96
CA GLN A 44 22.38 3.74 -27.84
C GLN A 44 21.33 3.91 -28.97
N LYS A 45 20.77 5.11 -29.11
CA LYS A 45 19.77 5.38 -30.17
C LYS A 45 20.34 5.15 -31.56
N HIS A 46 21.57 5.59 -31.81
CA HIS A 46 22.26 5.40 -33.11
C HIS A 46 22.43 3.92 -33.42
N ILE A 47 22.91 3.13 -32.44
CA ILE A 47 23.14 1.68 -32.61
C ILE A 47 21.81 0.95 -32.85
N ILE A 48 20.77 1.25 -32.06
CA ILE A 48 19.46 0.64 -32.24
C ILE A 48 18.88 0.98 -33.64
N ASN A 49 18.92 2.23 -34.05
CA ASN A 49 18.40 2.63 -35.35
C ASN A 49 19.14 1.97 -36.51
N LYS A 50 20.48 1.83 -36.39
CA LYS A 50 21.28 1.19 -37.42
C LYS A 50 21.00 -0.30 -37.51
N ALA A 51 20.90 -1.00 -36.38
CA ALA A 51 20.56 -2.42 -36.34
C ALA A 51 19.15 -2.69 -36.90
N LYS A 52 18.19 -1.80 -36.65
CA LYS A 52 16.84 -1.91 -37.26
C LYS A 52 16.91 -1.81 -38.80
N SER A 53 17.81 -0.99 -39.35
CA SER A 53 17.95 -0.87 -40.81
C SER A 53 18.55 -2.13 -41.47
N THR A 54 19.20 -2.98 -40.69
CA THR A 54 19.73 -4.30 -41.11
C THR A 54 18.88 -5.47 -40.66
N GLU A 55 17.71 -5.20 -40.04
CA GLU A 55 16.80 -6.19 -39.47
C GLU A 55 17.46 -7.07 -38.40
N THR A 56 18.56 -6.59 -37.78
CA THR A 56 19.30 -7.29 -36.72
C THR A 56 18.70 -6.99 -35.36
N LYS A 57 18.47 -8.01 -34.54
CA LYS A 57 17.95 -7.84 -33.17
C LYS A 57 18.94 -7.11 -32.28
N VAL A 58 18.43 -6.25 -31.39
CA VAL A 58 19.23 -5.46 -30.45
C VAL A 58 18.84 -5.72 -29.02
N TYR A 59 19.81 -6.13 -28.25
CA TYR A 59 19.70 -6.22 -26.78
C TYR A 59 20.50 -5.09 -26.12
N VAL A 60 20.00 -4.59 -24.97
CA VAL A 60 20.71 -3.60 -24.19
C VAL A 60 21.05 -4.17 -22.82
N ALA A 61 22.29 -4.02 -22.41
CA ALA A 61 22.83 -4.55 -21.17
C ALA A 61 23.42 -3.45 -20.29
N THR A 62 23.61 -3.82 -19.03
CA THR A 62 24.29 -3.10 -17.94
C THR A 62 23.57 -1.86 -17.43
N ASN A 63 23.66 -1.66 -16.13
CA ASN A 63 23.12 -0.52 -15.39
C ASN A 63 21.62 -0.27 -15.64
N LEU A 64 20.83 -1.35 -15.78
CA LEU A 64 19.38 -1.26 -15.95
C LEU A 64 18.66 -1.08 -14.62
N LEU A 65 19.03 -1.88 -13.60
CA LEU A 65 18.47 -1.86 -12.25
C LEU A 65 19.61 -1.90 -11.21
N GLU A 66 20.64 -1.08 -11.40
CA GLU A 66 21.86 -1.10 -10.58
C GLU A 66 21.55 -0.88 -9.09
N SER A 67 20.60 -0.01 -8.76
CA SER A 67 20.17 0.18 -7.37
C SER A 67 19.63 -1.09 -6.73
N MET A 68 19.03 -1.99 -7.52
CA MET A 68 18.47 -3.25 -7.04
C MET A 68 19.52 -4.33 -6.75
N VAL A 69 20.80 -4.08 -7.01
CA VAL A 69 21.89 -4.93 -6.49
C VAL A 69 21.82 -5.01 -4.95
N THR A 70 21.49 -3.89 -4.30
CA THR A 70 21.40 -3.78 -2.83
C THR A 70 20.00 -3.45 -2.33
N GLN A 71 19.18 -2.74 -3.11
CA GLN A 71 17.84 -2.30 -2.74
C GLN A 71 16.77 -3.25 -3.25
N THR A 72 15.57 -3.16 -2.66
CA THR A 72 14.43 -4.00 -3.06
C THR A 72 13.63 -3.41 -4.24
N ASN A 73 13.74 -2.10 -4.49
CA ASN A 73 13.02 -1.39 -5.54
C ASN A 73 13.97 -0.55 -6.38
N PRO A 74 13.69 -0.38 -7.68
CA PRO A 74 14.47 0.48 -8.55
C PRO A 74 14.19 1.97 -8.26
N THR A 75 15.09 2.81 -8.70
CA THR A 75 14.87 4.25 -8.77
C THR A 75 13.92 4.61 -9.91
N ARG A 76 13.30 5.80 -9.83
CA ARG A 76 12.49 6.34 -10.96
C ARG A 76 13.30 6.54 -12.21
N ALA A 77 14.58 6.89 -12.08
CA ALA A 77 15.49 7.09 -13.21
C ALA A 77 15.72 5.78 -13.98
N GLU A 78 15.96 4.67 -13.27
CA GLU A 78 16.13 3.34 -13.88
C GLU A 78 14.84 2.86 -14.58
N VAL A 79 13.68 3.05 -13.96
CA VAL A 79 12.38 2.73 -14.60
C VAL A 79 12.20 3.53 -15.88
N ASN A 80 12.53 4.83 -15.85
CA ASN A 80 12.42 5.70 -17.03
C ASN A 80 13.44 5.31 -18.11
N ASP A 81 14.66 4.98 -17.75
CA ASP A 81 15.70 4.52 -18.66
C ASP A 81 15.30 3.24 -19.41
N ILE A 82 14.82 2.24 -18.67
CA ILE A 82 14.32 0.98 -19.24
C ILE A 82 13.16 1.24 -20.21
N PHE A 83 12.19 2.06 -19.81
CA PHE A 83 11.04 2.36 -20.65
C PHE A 83 11.46 3.08 -21.94
N ASN A 84 12.37 4.07 -21.85
CA ASN A 84 12.91 4.77 -23.01
C ASN A 84 13.77 3.85 -23.91
N THR A 85 14.54 2.95 -23.34
CA THR A 85 15.31 1.92 -24.08
C THR A 85 14.39 1.05 -24.94
N LEU A 86 13.25 0.65 -24.41
CA LEU A 86 12.23 -0.10 -25.17
C LEU A 86 11.56 0.78 -26.24
N LEU A 87 11.26 2.06 -25.92
CA LEU A 87 10.74 3.03 -26.90
C LEU A 87 11.71 3.28 -28.05
N ASP A 88 13.00 3.32 -27.79
CA ASP A 88 14.04 3.43 -28.82
C ASP A 88 14.03 2.20 -29.75
N GLY A 89 13.47 1.09 -29.26
CA GLY A 89 13.21 -0.13 -30.02
C GLY A 89 14.20 -1.25 -29.79
N ALA A 90 14.75 -1.35 -28.59
CA ALA A 90 15.46 -2.54 -28.17
C ALA A 90 14.52 -3.77 -28.18
N ASP A 91 15.00 -4.89 -28.72
CA ASP A 91 14.27 -6.16 -28.76
C ASP A 91 14.30 -6.90 -27.41
N GLY A 92 15.23 -6.56 -26.55
CA GLY A 92 15.32 -7.12 -25.21
C GLY A 92 16.32 -6.43 -24.31
N LEU A 93 16.25 -6.80 -23.03
CA LEU A 93 17.04 -6.23 -21.94
C LEU A 93 17.85 -7.35 -21.28
N VAL A 94 19.12 -7.09 -20.95
CA VAL A 94 20.01 -8.05 -20.32
C VAL A 94 20.47 -7.54 -18.96
N LEU A 95 20.07 -8.25 -17.92
CA LEU A 95 20.53 -7.99 -16.54
C LEU A 95 21.95 -8.56 -16.36
N ALA A 96 22.78 -7.87 -15.61
CA ALA A 96 24.17 -8.22 -15.35
C ALA A 96 24.45 -8.35 -13.84
N ALA A 97 24.97 -7.34 -13.19
CA ALA A 97 25.30 -7.34 -11.76
C ALA A 97 24.06 -7.63 -10.88
N GLU A 98 22.90 -7.15 -11.29
CA GLU A 98 21.63 -7.31 -10.59
C GLU A 98 21.24 -8.77 -10.36
N THR A 99 21.61 -9.65 -11.29
CA THR A 99 21.35 -11.09 -11.20
C THR A 99 22.57 -11.92 -10.82
N ALA A 100 23.78 -11.39 -11.07
CA ALA A 100 25.03 -12.12 -10.79
C ALA A 100 25.47 -12.00 -9.31
N ILE A 101 25.35 -10.81 -8.73
CA ILE A 101 25.79 -10.50 -7.37
C ILE A 101 24.72 -9.80 -6.52
N GLY A 102 23.58 -9.46 -7.12
CA GLY A 102 22.50 -8.76 -6.43
C GLY A 102 21.81 -9.61 -5.37
N ASN A 103 21.28 -8.93 -4.35
CA ASN A 103 20.59 -9.56 -3.22
C ASN A 103 19.19 -10.11 -3.60
N ASN A 104 18.62 -9.65 -4.71
CA ASN A 104 17.25 -10.03 -5.14
C ASN A 104 17.15 -10.24 -6.67
N PRO A 105 17.83 -11.24 -7.24
CA PRO A 105 17.85 -11.46 -8.67
C PRO A 105 16.45 -11.73 -9.26
N VAL A 106 15.61 -12.47 -8.54
CA VAL A 106 14.22 -12.76 -8.96
C VAL A 106 13.38 -11.47 -8.99
N GLY A 107 13.57 -10.57 -8.02
CA GLY A 107 12.91 -9.26 -7.99
C GLY A 107 13.30 -8.39 -9.19
N CYS A 108 14.56 -8.42 -9.61
CA CYS A 108 15.04 -7.70 -10.80
C CYS A 108 14.37 -8.22 -12.07
N VAL A 109 14.32 -9.54 -12.28
CA VAL A 109 13.64 -10.14 -13.45
C VAL A 109 12.15 -9.79 -13.44
N ASN A 110 11.49 -9.89 -12.28
CA ASN A 110 10.07 -9.54 -12.16
C ASN A 110 9.82 -8.06 -12.46
N MET A 111 10.74 -7.17 -12.08
CA MET A 111 10.63 -5.73 -12.39
C MET A 111 10.74 -5.48 -13.89
N ILE A 112 11.72 -6.09 -14.57
CA ILE A 112 11.84 -6.02 -16.03
C ILE A 112 10.56 -6.53 -16.70
N SER A 113 10.05 -7.69 -16.29
CA SER A 113 8.82 -8.25 -16.86
C SER A 113 7.63 -7.32 -16.71
N LYS A 114 7.46 -6.69 -15.53
CA LYS A 114 6.41 -5.70 -15.30
C LYS A 114 6.55 -4.47 -16.21
N LEU A 115 7.77 -3.98 -16.40
CA LEU A 115 8.01 -2.83 -17.28
C LEU A 115 7.76 -3.17 -18.77
N MET A 116 8.14 -4.36 -19.20
CA MET A 116 7.84 -4.86 -20.55
C MET A 116 6.33 -5.01 -20.76
N ASP A 117 5.59 -5.53 -19.80
CA ASP A 117 4.13 -5.62 -19.86
C ASP A 117 3.48 -4.23 -19.95
N GLN A 118 3.95 -3.26 -19.18
CA GLN A 118 3.49 -1.87 -19.27
C GLN A 118 3.81 -1.26 -20.62
N PHE A 119 5.01 -1.47 -21.15
CA PHE A 119 5.41 -1.01 -22.48
C PHE A 119 4.56 -1.62 -23.59
N ASN A 120 4.31 -2.94 -23.56
CA ASN A 120 3.46 -3.63 -24.52
C ASN A 120 2.02 -3.13 -24.48
N ASN A 121 1.55 -2.75 -23.30
CA ASN A 121 0.24 -2.13 -23.15
C ASN A 121 0.23 -0.70 -23.69
N PHE A 122 1.27 0.10 -23.44
CA PHE A 122 1.40 1.46 -23.95
C PHE A 122 1.26 1.52 -25.48
N ASN A 123 1.86 0.60 -26.20
CA ASN A 123 1.78 0.54 -27.66
C ASN A 123 0.39 0.13 -28.20
N LYS A 124 -0.50 -0.34 -27.34
CA LYS A 124 -1.89 -0.70 -27.68
C LYS A 124 -2.90 0.39 -27.31
N PHE A 125 -2.46 1.46 -26.65
CA PHE A 125 -3.37 2.45 -26.09
C PHE A 125 -3.48 3.73 -26.91
N ASP A 126 -4.72 4.09 -27.18
CA ASP A 126 -5.21 5.43 -27.34
C ASP A 126 -5.04 6.21 -26.01
N THR A 127 -4.71 7.47 -26.09
CA THR A 127 -4.15 8.36 -25.06
C THR A 127 -4.99 8.64 -23.80
N ASP A 128 -5.79 7.73 -23.35
CA ASP A 128 -6.59 7.90 -22.13
C ASP A 128 -5.83 7.45 -20.87
N ILE A 129 -5.14 8.40 -20.25
CA ILE A 129 -4.33 8.24 -19.04
C ILE A 129 -5.16 7.69 -17.83
N SER A 130 -6.51 7.83 -17.86
CA SER A 130 -7.38 7.33 -16.80
C SER A 130 -7.39 5.80 -16.67
N LYS A 131 -6.88 5.08 -17.69
CA LYS A 131 -6.79 3.61 -17.72
C LYS A 131 -5.50 3.04 -17.11
N TYR A 132 -4.55 3.89 -16.70
CA TYR A 132 -3.34 3.46 -15.99
C TYR A 132 -3.59 3.23 -14.49
N GLU A 133 -4.71 2.63 -14.15
CA GLU A 133 -4.85 2.06 -12.82
C GLU A 133 -3.86 0.91 -12.67
N LYS A 134 -2.99 1.04 -11.68
CA LYS A 134 -2.07 -0.01 -11.26
C LYS A 134 -2.88 -1.28 -11.00
N ARG A 135 -2.93 -2.21 -11.95
CA ARG A 135 -3.60 -3.49 -11.73
C ARG A 135 -2.78 -4.29 -10.74
N SER A 136 -3.06 -4.07 -9.46
CA SER A 136 -2.60 -4.95 -8.41
C SER A 136 -3.15 -6.35 -8.67
N LEU A 137 -2.31 -7.38 -8.52
CA LEU A 137 -2.78 -8.77 -8.53
C LEU A 137 -3.58 -9.11 -7.27
N LEU A 138 -3.55 -8.22 -6.28
CA LEU A 138 -4.32 -8.35 -5.06
C LEU A 138 -5.78 -8.00 -5.32
N ILE A 139 -6.68 -8.72 -4.69
CA ILE A 139 -8.09 -8.32 -4.60
C ILE A 139 -8.19 -6.94 -3.96
N GLU A 140 -9.19 -6.17 -4.33
CA GLU A 140 -9.47 -4.88 -3.71
C GLU A 140 -9.61 -5.01 -2.18
N ALA A 141 -9.35 -3.92 -1.48
CA ALA A 141 -9.62 -3.88 -0.05
C ALA A 141 -11.13 -4.06 0.19
N HIS A 142 -11.49 -4.62 1.34
CA HIS A 142 -12.91 -4.76 1.70
C HIS A 142 -13.60 -3.40 1.66
N GLY A 143 -14.74 -3.31 0.96
CA GLY A 143 -15.42 -2.06 0.69
C GLY A 143 -14.77 -1.17 -0.39
N GLY A 144 -13.87 -1.72 -1.22
CA GLY A 144 -13.29 -1.07 -2.41
C GLY A 144 -12.00 -0.28 -2.14
N SER A 145 -11.85 0.36 -0.99
CA SER A 145 -10.68 1.19 -0.67
C SER A 145 -10.10 0.90 0.71
N LEU A 146 -8.78 0.93 0.81
CA LEU A 146 -8.10 0.81 2.10
C LEU A 146 -8.12 2.16 2.82
N VAL A 147 -8.68 2.16 4.01
CA VAL A 147 -8.71 3.35 4.88
C VAL A 147 -7.32 3.62 5.45
N SER A 148 -6.92 4.89 5.46
CA SER A 148 -5.73 5.38 6.14
C SER A 148 -6.07 6.70 6.82
N ARG A 149 -6.11 6.70 8.14
CA ARG A 149 -6.48 7.84 8.99
C ARG A 149 -5.46 8.04 10.11
N VAL A 150 -4.19 8.05 9.72
CA VAL A 150 -3.07 8.34 10.62
C VAL A 150 -2.58 9.75 10.34
N GLU A 151 -2.71 10.63 11.33
CA GLU A 151 -2.22 12.01 11.27
C GLU A 151 -0.77 12.06 11.74
N THR A 152 0.13 12.50 10.88
CA THR A 152 1.57 12.50 11.17
C THR A 152 2.09 13.81 11.79
N GLU A 153 1.37 14.90 11.61
CA GLU A 153 1.77 16.25 12.08
C GLU A 153 0.61 16.98 12.78
N PRO A 154 0.11 16.48 13.92
CA PRO A 154 -0.99 17.10 14.62
C PRO A 154 -0.61 18.47 15.22
N ASP A 155 -1.48 19.44 15.13
CA ASP A 155 -1.31 20.72 15.84
C ASP A 155 -1.57 20.54 17.35
N ILE A 156 -0.49 20.42 18.13
CA ILE A 156 -0.54 20.21 19.59
C ILE A 156 -1.24 21.36 20.31
N GLN A 157 -1.15 22.60 19.79
CA GLN A 157 -1.80 23.76 20.43
C GLN A 157 -3.33 23.69 20.27
N GLU A 158 -3.81 23.21 19.15
CA GLU A 158 -5.24 22.99 18.92
C GLU A 158 -5.77 21.83 19.74
N LEU A 159 -5.04 20.73 19.84
CA LEU A 159 -5.43 19.56 20.64
C LEU A 159 -5.70 19.91 22.12
N SER A 160 -4.93 20.84 22.69
CA SER A 160 -5.07 21.23 24.10
C SER A 160 -6.37 22.00 24.43
N LYS A 161 -7.05 22.51 23.41
CA LYS A 161 -8.31 23.28 23.54
C LYS A 161 -9.56 22.39 23.44
N LEU A 162 -9.40 21.16 22.96
CA LEU A 162 -10.51 20.26 22.71
C LEU A 162 -11.02 19.62 24.01
N PRO A 163 -12.31 19.25 24.05
CA PRO A 163 -12.80 18.38 25.10
C PRO A 163 -12.05 17.05 25.07
N VAL A 164 -11.67 16.54 26.22
CA VAL A 164 -10.90 15.31 26.37
C VAL A 164 -11.81 14.21 26.92
N LEU A 165 -11.82 13.05 26.26
CA LEU A 165 -12.49 11.85 26.72
C LEU A 165 -11.45 10.77 27.02
N GLU A 166 -11.43 10.30 28.27
CA GLU A 166 -10.54 9.22 28.68
C GLU A 166 -11.14 7.85 28.33
N VAL A 167 -10.32 6.99 27.71
CA VAL A 167 -10.79 5.72 27.15
C VAL A 167 -9.87 4.55 27.54
N ASP A 168 -10.43 3.36 27.52
CA ASP A 168 -9.73 2.12 27.84
C ASP A 168 -8.91 1.57 26.65
N GLY A 169 -8.13 0.52 26.91
CA GLY A 169 -7.27 -0.10 25.89
C GLY A 169 -8.03 -0.75 24.73
N LYS A 170 -9.33 -1.06 24.90
CA LYS A 170 -10.15 -1.61 23.80
C LYS A 170 -10.43 -0.52 22.77
N ILE A 171 -10.88 0.64 23.22
CA ILE A 171 -11.13 1.79 22.31
C ILE A 171 -9.83 2.23 21.65
N VAL A 172 -8.70 2.23 22.39
CA VAL A 172 -7.37 2.49 21.78
C VAL A 172 -7.08 1.52 20.64
N SER A 173 -7.28 0.21 20.87
CA SER A 173 -7.08 -0.81 19.85
C SER A 173 -8.02 -0.62 18.65
N ASP A 174 -9.31 -0.36 18.90
CA ASP A 174 -10.29 -0.15 17.83
C ASP A 174 -9.92 1.09 16.97
N CYS A 175 -9.46 2.19 17.59
CA CYS A 175 -8.95 3.36 16.86
C CYS A 175 -7.74 3.00 15.98
N GLU A 176 -6.77 2.22 16.47
CA GLU A 176 -5.63 1.76 15.68
C GLU A 176 -6.08 0.89 14.49
N GLN A 177 -7.02 -0.03 14.70
CA GLN A 177 -7.54 -0.90 13.65
C GLN A 177 -8.31 -0.11 12.57
N ILE A 178 -9.10 0.87 12.96
CA ILE A 178 -9.80 1.79 12.04
C ILE A 178 -8.78 2.59 11.24
N ALA A 179 -7.87 3.30 11.94
CA ALA A 179 -6.95 4.23 11.32
C ALA A 179 -5.96 3.58 10.36
N THR A 180 -5.52 2.36 10.65
CA THR A 180 -4.60 1.59 9.79
C THR A 180 -5.30 0.83 8.68
N GLY A 181 -6.64 0.84 8.64
CA GLY A 181 -7.45 0.22 7.60
C GLY A 181 -7.76 -1.25 7.79
N VAL A 182 -7.47 -1.84 8.96
CA VAL A 182 -7.88 -3.22 9.30
C VAL A 182 -9.40 -3.36 9.24
N TYR A 183 -10.12 -2.30 9.67
CA TYR A 183 -11.57 -2.24 9.62
C TYR A 183 -12.10 -1.48 8.38
N SER A 184 -11.36 -1.48 7.26
CA SER A 184 -11.87 -0.89 6.02
C SER A 184 -13.21 -1.53 5.61
N PRO A 185 -14.21 -0.74 5.17
CA PRO A 185 -14.14 0.68 4.80
C PRO A 185 -14.47 1.67 5.93
N LEU A 186 -14.58 1.22 7.19
CA LEU A 186 -14.93 2.10 8.30
C LEU A 186 -13.87 3.17 8.54
N GLN A 187 -14.30 4.42 8.63
CA GLN A 187 -13.45 5.58 8.92
C GLN A 187 -13.52 6.03 10.39
N GLY A 188 -14.34 5.34 11.19
CA GLY A 188 -14.58 5.67 12.59
C GLY A 188 -15.52 4.69 13.24
N PHE A 189 -16.02 5.06 14.41
CA PHE A 189 -17.05 4.29 15.12
C PHE A 189 -18.41 4.49 14.45
N MET A 190 -19.17 3.41 14.39
CA MET A 190 -20.42 3.34 13.65
C MET A 190 -21.48 4.30 14.19
N THR A 191 -22.17 4.99 13.28
CA THR A 191 -23.40 5.73 13.55
C THR A 191 -24.55 4.77 13.84
N LYS A 192 -25.67 5.29 14.34
CA LYS A 192 -26.86 4.50 14.61
C LYS A 192 -27.35 3.73 13.39
N GLU A 193 -27.38 4.37 12.22
CA GLU A 193 -27.79 3.75 10.96
C GLU A 193 -26.87 2.56 10.59
N GLN A 194 -25.56 2.73 10.71
CA GLN A 194 -24.59 1.66 10.46
C GLN A 194 -24.74 0.51 11.43
N VAL A 195 -24.91 0.80 12.73
CA VAL A 195 -25.16 -0.23 13.75
C VAL A 195 -26.43 -1.01 13.46
N GLU A 196 -27.53 -0.35 13.13
CA GLU A 196 -28.79 -0.99 12.81
C GLU A 196 -28.71 -1.83 11.52
N GLY A 197 -28.02 -1.35 10.48
CA GLY A 197 -27.77 -2.09 9.24
C GLY A 197 -26.98 -3.36 9.49
N VAL A 198 -25.92 -3.28 10.26
CA VAL A 198 -25.08 -4.43 10.65
C VAL A 198 -25.88 -5.44 11.49
N LEU A 199 -26.60 -4.98 12.49
CA LEU A 199 -27.37 -5.87 13.39
C LEU A 199 -28.56 -6.53 12.70
N ASN A 200 -29.18 -5.89 11.69
CA ASN A 200 -30.37 -6.41 11.03
C ASN A 200 -30.03 -7.25 9.81
N ASN A 201 -29.08 -6.81 8.99
CA ASN A 201 -28.84 -7.31 7.65
C ASN A 201 -27.40 -7.78 7.41
N ASN A 202 -26.50 -7.64 8.40
CA ASN A 202 -25.04 -7.82 8.24
C ASN A 202 -24.46 -6.95 7.10
N LEU A 203 -24.98 -5.75 6.92
CA LEU A 203 -24.56 -4.81 5.87
C LEU A 203 -24.37 -3.41 6.42
N LEU A 204 -23.37 -2.71 5.90
CA LEU A 204 -23.26 -1.26 6.02
C LEU A 204 -24.25 -0.58 5.05
N PRO A 205 -24.61 0.69 5.24
CA PRO A 205 -25.58 1.40 4.39
C PRO A 205 -25.28 1.34 2.89
N GLU A 206 -24.00 1.35 2.51
CA GLU A 206 -23.53 1.24 1.13
C GLU A 206 -23.57 -0.18 0.56
N GLY A 207 -24.05 -1.17 1.33
CA GLY A 207 -24.20 -2.56 0.91
C GLY A 207 -22.97 -3.45 1.14
N THR A 208 -21.93 -2.94 1.77
CA THR A 208 -20.75 -3.74 2.13
C THR A 208 -21.11 -4.72 3.26
N ILE A 209 -20.76 -6.00 3.11
CA ILE A 209 -20.98 -7.03 4.14
C ILE A 209 -20.16 -6.69 5.39
N TRP A 210 -20.83 -6.62 6.53
CA TRP A 210 -20.21 -6.36 7.82
C TRP A 210 -20.99 -7.05 8.94
N THR A 211 -20.35 -7.91 9.73
CA THR A 211 -21.07 -8.84 10.61
C THR A 211 -21.05 -8.48 12.09
N LEU A 212 -20.19 -7.56 12.52
CA LEU A 212 -20.08 -7.17 13.92
C LEU A 212 -19.96 -5.63 14.02
N PRO A 213 -20.82 -4.94 14.80
CA PRO A 213 -20.74 -3.50 14.93
C PRO A 213 -19.48 -3.08 15.69
N ILE A 214 -18.77 -2.09 15.14
CA ILE A 214 -17.64 -1.41 15.78
C ILE A 214 -18.19 -0.17 16.48
N ILE A 215 -18.34 -0.28 17.80
CA ILE A 215 -19.06 0.70 18.63
C ILE A 215 -18.14 1.36 19.65
N PHE A 216 -18.46 2.61 20.00
CA PHE A 216 -17.81 3.35 21.08
C PHE A 216 -18.80 3.62 22.22
N PRO A 217 -18.92 2.68 23.17
CA PRO A 217 -19.79 2.85 24.32
C PRO A 217 -19.17 3.76 25.37
N VAL A 218 -19.99 4.60 25.98
CA VAL A 218 -19.63 5.53 27.06
C VAL A 218 -20.78 5.67 28.04
N TRP A 219 -20.49 6.13 29.25
CA TRP A 219 -21.54 6.53 30.19
C TRP A 219 -22.03 7.94 29.85
N GLY A 220 -23.35 8.15 29.89
CA GLY A 220 -23.96 9.42 29.52
C GLY A 220 -23.44 10.64 30.29
N ASP A 221 -22.99 10.44 31.53
CA ASP A 221 -22.37 11.49 32.33
C ASP A 221 -21.07 12.03 31.73
N ALA A 222 -20.28 11.19 31.08
CA ALA A 222 -19.02 11.58 30.44
C ALA A 222 -19.22 12.46 29.20
N VAL A 223 -20.39 12.35 28.58
CA VAL A 223 -20.69 13.03 27.30
C VAL A 223 -21.74 14.14 27.40
N ARG A 224 -22.18 14.51 28.59
CA ARG A 224 -23.22 15.54 28.80
C ARG A 224 -22.92 16.89 28.14
N LYS A 225 -21.65 17.23 27.93
CA LYS A 225 -21.20 18.50 27.36
C LYS A 225 -20.87 18.41 25.89
N LEU A 226 -20.87 17.20 25.32
CA LEU A 226 -20.53 16.96 23.93
C LEU A 226 -21.75 17.10 23.04
N GLN A 227 -21.54 17.64 21.85
CA GLN A 227 -22.57 17.83 20.85
C GLN A 227 -22.10 17.31 19.48
N LYS A 228 -23.06 16.96 18.63
CA LYS A 228 -22.77 16.63 17.23
C LYS A 228 -21.99 17.77 16.57
N GLY A 229 -20.89 17.41 15.91
CA GLY A 229 -19.95 18.33 15.25
C GLY A 229 -18.72 18.68 16.08
N ASP A 230 -18.68 18.29 17.36
CA ASP A 230 -17.50 18.51 18.19
C ASP A 230 -16.33 17.61 17.73
N SER A 231 -15.12 18.17 17.84
CA SER A 231 -13.89 17.38 17.81
C SER A 231 -13.48 17.06 19.24
N VAL A 232 -13.27 15.79 19.53
CA VAL A 232 -12.97 15.29 20.88
C VAL A 232 -11.61 14.61 20.89
N ALA A 233 -10.72 15.05 21.77
CA ALA A 233 -9.42 14.41 21.97
C ALA A 233 -9.58 13.13 22.80
N LEU A 234 -9.13 11.99 22.28
CA LEU A 234 -9.16 10.72 22.96
C LEU A 234 -7.84 10.50 23.72
N LYS A 235 -7.96 10.32 25.03
CA LYS A 235 -6.83 10.13 25.94
C LYS A 235 -6.82 8.69 26.42
N ASN A 236 -5.70 8.01 26.29
CA ASN A 236 -5.52 6.66 26.80
C ASN A 236 -5.42 6.68 28.34
N ALA A 237 -6.34 6.01 29.02
CA ALA A 237 -6.39 5.95 30.49
C ALA A 237 -5.12 5.34 31.11
N HIS A 238 -4.41 4.47 30.40
CA HIS A 238 -3.21 3.82 30.90
C HIS A 238 -1.95 4.69 30.77
N SER A 239 -1.73 5.29 29.57
CA SER A 239 -0.53 6.12 29.33
C SER A 239 -0.72 7.58 29.71
N GLY A 240 -1.95 8.06 29.81
CA GLY A 240 -2.26 9.46 30.04
C GLY A 240 -2.05 10.38 28.81
N GLU A 241 -1.75 9.80 27.65
CA GLU A 241 -1.46 10.56 26.43
C GLU A 241 -2.68 10.65 25.52
N ILE A 242 -2.83 11.80 24.83
CA ILE A 242 -3.77 11.94 23.72
C ILE A 242 -3.21 11.16 22.54
N PHE A 243 -4.03 10.28 21.95
CA PHE A 243 -3.59 9.37 20.91
C PHE A 243 -4.45 9.42 19.64
N ALA A 244 -5.68 9.95 19.72
CA ALA A 244 -6.58 10.08 18.58
C ALA A 244 -7.53 11.27 18.72
N LEU A 245 -8.14 11.67 17.61
CA LEU A 245 -9.26 12.60 17.54
C LEU A 245 -10.52 11.85 17.11
N LEU A 246 -11.65 12.16 17.72
CA LEU A 246 -12.97 11.75 17.29
C LEU A 246 -13.72 12.98 16.76
N TYR A 247 -14.17 12.92 15.51
CA TYR A 247 -15.09 13.90 14.92
C TYR A 247 -16.51 13.39 15.14
N LEU A 248 -17.17 13.91 16.15
CA LEU A 248 -18.44 13.39 16.67
C LEU A 248 -19.58 13.69 15.70
N GLU A 249 -20.14 12.67 15.09
CA GLU A 249 -21.25 12.76 14.15
C GLU A 249 -22.59 12.50 14.85
N GLU A 250 -22.60 11.63 15.86
CA GLU A 250 -23.83 11.22 16.52
C GLU A 250 -23.57 10.71 17.96
N ILE A 251 -24.54 11.00 18.86
CA ILE A 251 -24.62 10.42 20.20
C ILE A 251 -26.00 9.76 20.32
N PHE A 252 -26.05 8.48 20.62
CA PHE A 252 -27.33 7.76 20.70
C PHE A 252 -27.32 6.70 21.82
N PRO A 253 -28.48 6.32 22.36
CA PRO A 253 -28.57 5.36 23.47
C PRO A 253 -28.17 3.96 23.05
N LEU A 254 -27.42 3.28 23.90
CA LEU A 254 -27.13 1.85 23.77
C LEU A 254 -28.37 1.03 24.17
N GLN A 255 -29.04 0.44 23.18
CA GLN A 255 -30.15 -0.47 23.42
C GLN A 255 -29.64 -1.86 23.82
N PHE A 256 -29.17 -1.99 25.04
CA PHE A 256 -28.43 -3.16 25.55
C PHE A 256 -29.09 -4.50 25.22
N GLU A 257 -30.35 -4.69 25.60
CA GLU A 257 -31.03 -6.00 25.45
C GLU A 257 -31.18 -6.41 23.97
N SER A 258 -31.60 -5.47 23.13
CA SER A 258 -31.75 -5.70 21.71
C SER A 258 -30.40 -5.98 21.05
N MET A 259 -29.38 -5.21 21.37
CA MET A 259 -28.05 -5.35 20.80
C MET A 259 -27.38 -6.64 21.27
N ALA A 260 -27.40 -6.96 22.54
CA ALA A 260 -26.83 -8.19 23.08
C ALA A 260 -27.44 -9.45 22.45
N LYS A 261 -28.77 -9.47 22.31
CA LYS A 261 -29.48 -10.60 21.68
C LYS A 261 -29.11 -10.78 20.22
N ARG A 262 -28.94 -9.68 19.48
CA ARG A 262 -28.57 -9.72 18.04
C ARG A 262 -27.10 -10.06 17.82
N MET A 263 -26.20 -9.51 18.64
CA MET A 263 -24.76 -9.76 18.53
C MET A 263 -24.36 -11.18 19.00
N PHE A 264 -24.94 -11.61 20.11
CA PHE A 264 -24.48 -12.83 20.81
C PHE A 264 -25.54 -13.97 20.81
N GLY A 265 -26.72 -13.75 20.30
CA GLY A 265 -27.82 -14.71 20.33
C GLY A 265 -28.47 -14.88 21.70
N THR A 266 -27.97 -14.19 22.72
CA THR A 266 -28.42 -14.33 24.12
C THR A 266 -28.23 -13.03 24.90
N ASN A 267 -29.05 -12.84 25.95
CA ASN A 267 -28.90 -11.78 26.96
C ASN A 267 -28.37 -12.33 28.30
N SER A 268 -27.92 -13.59 28.33
CA SER A 268 -27.43 -14.21 29.56
C SER A 268 -26.19 -13.49 30.11
N PRO A 269 -26.16 -13.08 31.35
CA PRO A 269 -24.99 -12.46 31.96
C PRO A 269 -23.78 -13.41 32.09
N GLU A 270 -23.98 -14.72 31.91
CA GLU A 270 -22.91 -15.70 31.85
C GLU A 270 -22.07 -15.59 30.55
N HIS A 271 -22.64 -15.03 29.50
CA HIS A 271 -21.92 -14.84 28.26
C HIS A 271 -20.92 -13.68 28.39
N PRO A 272 -19.60 -13.91 28.15
CA PRO A 272 -18.57 -12.89 28.37
C PRO A 272 -18.83 -11.57 27.62
N GLY A 273 -19.27 -11.65 26.35
CA GLY A 273 -19.57 -10.46 25.53
C GLY A 273 -20.77 -9.68 26.05
N VAL A 274 -21.81 -10.35 26.55
CA VAL A 274 -22.98 -9.71 27.18
C VAL A 274 -22.55 -8.99 28.45
N LYS A 275 -21.75 -9.64 29.29
CA LYS A 275 -21.20 -9.06 30.50
C LYS A 275 -20.36 -7.80 30.20
N GLN A 276 -19.51 -7.88 29.22
CA GLN A 276 -18.67 -6.75 28.80
C GLN A 276 -19.53 -5.57 28.29
N LEU A 277 -20.49 -5.84 27.38
CA LEU A 277 -21.37 -4.81 26.82
C LEU A 277 -22.19 -4.11 27.91
N LYS A 278 -22.67 -4.85 28.91
CA LYS A 278 -23.44 -4.30 30.02
C LYS A 278 -22.66 -3.30 30.87
N HIS A 279 -21.34 -3.45 30.98
CA HIS A 279 -20.48 -2.60 31.78
C HIS A 279 -19.72 -1.53 30.96
N SER A 280 -19.98 -1.45 29.66
CA SER A 280 -19.23 -0.52 28.79
C SER A 280 -19.84 0.89 28.73
N GLY A 281 -21.12 1.08 29.03
CA GLY A 281 -21.80 2.37 28.98
C GLY A 281 -23.28 2.23 28.67
N ASP A 282 -23.97 3.36 28.59
CA ASP A 282 -25.39 3.48 28.25
C ASP A 282 -25.64 4.32 26.98
N MET A 283 -24.59 4.97 26.45
CA MET A 283 -24.61 5.75 25.22
C MET A 283 -23.56 5.25 24.25
N LEU A 284 -23.78 5.48 22.97
CA LEU A 284 -22.83 5.21 21.89
C LEU A 284 -22.44 6.50 21.18
N LEU A 285 -21.15 6.62 20.86
CA LEU A 285 -20.61 7.69 20.04
C LEU A 285 -20.32 7.14 18.65
N GLY A 286 -20.87 7.79 17.61
CA GLY A 286 -20.56 7.55 16.21
C GLY A 286 -19.80 8.71 15.61
N GLY A 287 -18.83 8.41 14.74
CA GLY A 287 -18.07 9.44 14.04
C GLY A 287 -16.70 8.98 13.59
N LYS A 288 -16.09 9.78 12.72
CA LYS A 288 -14.77 9.49 12.16
C LYS A 288 -13.68 9.70 13.20
N ILE A 289 -12.56 8.98 13.05
CA ILE A 289 -11.39 9.17 13.92
C ILE A 289 -10.14 9.46 13.09
N ASP A 290 -9.22 10.22 13.68
CA ASP A 290 -7.83 10.30 13.21
C ASP A 290 -6.90 9.85 14.33
N LEU A 291 -5.98 8.95 14.01
CA LEU A 291 -4.97 8.45 14.93
C LEU A 291 -3.73 9.36 14.88
N ILE A 292 -3.36 9.90 16.03
CA ILE A 292 -2.19 10.78 16.18
C ILE A 292 -0.97 9.99 16.62
N ARG A 293 -1.18 8.98 17.46
CA ARG A 293 -0.10 8.19 18.06
C ARG A 293 -0.52 6.74 18.26
N PHE A 294 0.37 5.83 17.92
CA PHE A 294 0.19 4.41 18.24
C PHE A 294 0.47 4.12 19.72
N SER A 295 -0.24 3.14 20.26
CA SER A 295 0.06 2.60 21.59
C SER A 295 1.45 1.95 21.60
N ASN A 296 2.16 2.08 22.75
CA ASN A 296 3.45 1.44 22.92
C ASN A 296 3.27 -0.09 22.99
N LYS A 297 3.73 -0.79 21.94
CA LYS A 297 3.78 -2.25 21.91
C LYS A 297 5.14 -2.73 22.36
N SER A 298 5.22 -3.95 22.91
CA SER A 298 6.51 -4.49 23.36
C SER A 298 7.51 -4.54 22.18
N LYS A 299 8.79 -4.27 22.46
CA LYS A 299 9.86 -4.30 21.44
C LYS A 299 10.00 -5.66 20.77
N GLU A 300 9.58 -6.74 21.45
CA GLU A 300 9.62 -8.10 20.92
C GLU A 300 8.58 -8.37 19.83
N VAL A 301 7.41 -7.75 19.94
CA VAL A 301 6.27 -7.96 19.02
C VAL A 301 6.25 -6.92 17.90
N SER A 302 6.71 -5.70 18.18
CA SER A 302 6.66 -4.57 17.25
C SER A 302 7.22 -4.85 15.84
N PRO A 303 8.34 -5.60 15.67
CA PRO A 303 8.88 -5.90 14.33
C PRO A 303 7.96 -6.78 13.46
N PHE A 304 7.00 -7.47 14.07
CA PHE A 304 6.08 -8.39 13.38
C PHE A 304 4.69 -7.79 13.15
N ILE A 305 4.47 -6.55 13.55
CA ILE A 305 3.19 -5.86 13.36
C ILE A 305 3.26 -5.05 12.06
N PHE A 306 2.47 -5.48 11.08
CA PHE A 306 2.34 -4.80 9.80
C PHE A 306 0.94 -4.20 9.65
N THR A 307 0.87 -2.99 9.10
CA THR A 307 -0.42 -2.43 8.67
C THR A 307 -0.92 -3.17 7.43
N PRO A 308 -2.22 -3.16 7.15
CA PRO A 308 -2.76 -3.73 5.91
C PRO A 308 -2.07 -3.19 4.66
N GLN A 309 -1.73 -1.90 4.63
CA GLN A 309 -0.99 -1.29 3.53
C GLN A 309 0.39 -1.93 3.35
N ASN A 310 1.16 -2.06 4.43
CA ASN A 310 2.49 -2.69 4.38
C ASN A 310 2.40 -4.16 3.98
N THR A 311 1.42 -4.89 4.52
CA THR A 311 1.17 -6.29 4.18
C THR A 311 0.84 -6.45 2.69
N ARG A 312 -0.03 -5.59 2.15
CA ARG A 312 -0.37 -5.58 0.71
C ARG A 312 0.83 -5.26 -0.16
N MET A 313 1.67 -4.29 0.24
CA MET A 313 2.93 -3.99 -0.45
C MET A 313 3.87 -5.20 -0.48
N ILE A 314 4.01 -5.91 0.64
CA ILE A 314 4.84 -7.13 0.71
C ILE A 314 4.28 -8.22 -0.23
N PHE A 315 2.96 -8.42 -0.26
CA PHE A 315 2.34 -9.40 -1.15
C PHE A 315 2.56 -9.05 -2.62
N GLU A 316 2.45 -7.77 -2.98
CA GLU A 316 2.75 -7.30 -4.34
C GLU A 316 4.22 -7.51 -4.70
N GLN A 317 5.15 -7.14 -3.82
CA GLN A 317 6.59 -7.31 -4.05
C GLN A 317 6.98 -8.79 -4.24
N LYS A 318 6.33 -9.68 -3.47
CA LYS A 318 6.58 -11.13 -3.55
C LYS A 318 5.73 -11.83 -4.61
N ASN A 319 4.87 -11.12 -5.34
CA ASN A 319 3.88 -11.67 -6.28
C ASN A 319 2.97 -12.74 -5.64
N TRP A 320 2.62 -12.54 -4.36
CA TRP A 320 1.69 -13.42 -3.65
C TRP A 320 0.26 -12.95 -3.88
N TYR A 321 -0.46 -13.60 -4.76
CA TYR A 321 -1.87 -13.31 -5.07
C TYR A 321 -2.86 -14.24 -4.35
N ARG A 322 -2.35 -15.28 -3.68
CA ARG A 322 -3.12 -16.17 -2.80
C ARG A 322 -2.38 -16.33 -1.49
N VAL A 323 -2.99 -15.90 -0.41
CA VAL A 323 -2.42 -15.94 0.93
C VAL A 323 -3.42 -16.56 1.88
N ALA A 324 -2.97 -17.50 2.70
CA ALA A 324 -3.77 -18.09 3.76
C ALA A 324 -3.28 -17.56 5.12
N GLY A 325 -4.18 -16.99 5.91
CA GLY A 325 -3.92 -16.59 7.27
C GLY A 325 -4.39 -17.64 8.27
N PHE A 326 -3.55 -17.94 9.24
CA PHE A 326 -3.90 -18.84 10.35
C PHE A 326 -3.88 -18.08 11.65
N HIS A 327 -4.99 -18.13 12.37
CA HIS A 327 -5.03 -17.63 13.74
C HIS A 327 -4.52 -18.71 14.69
N THR A 328 -3.42 -18.41 15.40
CA THR A 328 -2.86 -19.28 16.44
C THR A 328 -3.10 -18.66 17.80
N ARG A 329 -3.47 -19.48 18.78
CA ARG A 329 -3.61 -19.09 20.20
C ARG A 329 -2.35 -19.42 20.96
#